data_2761f675f444e54b1dcf56423f76e9a0
#
_entry.id   2761f675f444e54b1dcf56423f76e9a0
#
_cell.length_a   1.000
_cell.length_b   1.000
_cell.length_c   1.000
_cell.angle_alpha   90.00
_cell.angle_beta   90.00
_cell.angle_gamma   90.00
#
_symmetry.space_group_name_H-M   'P 1'
#
loop_
_entity.id
_entity.type
_entity.pdbx_description
1 polymer ?
#
loop_
_entity_poly.entity_id
_entity_poly.type
_entity_poly.pdbx_seq_one_letter_code
_entity_poly.pdbx_strand_id
1 'polypeptide(L)'
;MKPTLILAAICLLASCKKEEAVATRSTAAPAPGPQLSAVLAKAPAGPPQAIHAVRSTAKAGDEITLSGKIMGSASPFVAGRAAFILGDPELLTPCNEMPGDNCETPWDTCCETSEEKKQGTATIQIVGEDGRVLKEDIEGAGGLTNLAEITVTGKVAEGSTADALVVNATAIKIGK
;
A
#
# COMPACT_ATOMS: atom_id res chain seq x y z
N MET A 1 23.03 73.63 42.78
CA MET A 1 22.34 73.26 41.54
C MET A 1 23.12 72.11 40.92
N LYS A 2 22.64 70.93 41.02
CA LYS A 2 23.30 69.67 40.52
C LYS A 2 22.74 69.31 39.18
N PRO A 3 23.52 69.03 38.13
CA PRO A 3 22.99 68.38 36.87
C PRO A 3 23.01 66.89 37.05
N THR A 4 21.87 66.28 36.75
CA THR A 4 21.63 64.84 36.74
C THR A 4 22.09 64.28 35.41
N LEU A 5 23.05 63.34 35.41
CA LEU A 5 23.49 62.59 34.24
C LEU A 5 22.51 61.46 34.00
N ILE A 6 21.84 61.42 32.79
CA ILE A 6 21.03 60.35 32.36
C ILE A 6 21.90 59.40 31.51
N LEU A 7 22.12 58.21 32.03
CA LEU A 7 22.82 57.10 31.31
C LEU A 7 21.82 56.36 30.47
N ALA A 8 21.90 56.47 29.12
CA ALA A 8 21.12 55.73 28.21
C ALA A 8 21.78 54.36 27.98
N ALA A 9 21.11 53.28 28.46
CA ALA A 9 21.53 51.93 28.21
C ALA A 9 20.94 51.46 26.83
N ILE A 10 21.84 51.26 25.87
CA ILE A 10 21.48 50.68 24.56
C ILE A 10 21.49 49.14 24.71
N CYS A 11 20.32 48.54 24.74
CA CYS A 11 20.18 47.09 24.65
C CYS A 11 20.32 46.63 23.18
N LEU A 12 21.47 46.05 22.86
CA LEU A 12 21.66 45.29 21.61
C LEU A 12 20.89 43.97 21.68
N LEU A 13 19.75 43.89 21.00
CA LEU A 13 19.03 42.63 20.77
C LEU A 13 19.76 41.85 19.67
N ALA A 14 20.57 40.90 20.05
CA ALA A 14 21.12 39.90 19.15
C ALA A 14 19.97 38.94 18.75
N SER A 15 19.40 39.17 17.57
CA SER A 15 18.41 38.26 16.96
C SER A 15 19.14 37.01 16.44
N CYS A 16 19.18 35.96 17.24
CA CYS A 16 19.57 34.63 16.73
C CYS A 16 18.49 34.14 15.78
N LYS A 17 18.73 34.30 14.49
CA LYS A 17 17.96 33.62 13.43
C LYS A 17 18.33 32.15 13.49
N LYS A 18 17.47 31.35 14.11
CA LYS A 18 17.54 29.89 14.07
C LYS A 18 17.17 29.49 12.67
N GLU A 19 18.13 29.16 11.87
CA GLU A 19 17.94 28.50 10.58
C GLU A 19 17.41 27.10 10.88
N GLU A 20 16.07 26.91 10.73
CA GLU A 20 15.49 25.58 10.70
C GLU A 20 15.98 24.93 9.41
N ALA A 21 16.93 24.01 9.57
CA ALA A 21 17.29 23.08 8.52
C ALA A 21 16.03 22.28 8.15
N VAL A 22 15.41 22.64 7.03
CA VAL A 22 14.40 21.81 6.38
C VAL A 22 15.11 20.51 6.04
N ALA A 23 14.94 19.51 6.89
CA ALA A 23 15.35 18.16 6.60
C ALA A 23 14.54 17.70 5.39
N THR A 24 15.17 17.72 4.22
CA THR A 24 14.66 17.10 3.01
C THR A 24 14.48 15.63 3.35
N ARG A 25 13.24 15.21 3.67
CA ARG A 25 12.90 13.79 3.78
C ARG A 25 13.19 13.20 2.42
N SER A 26 14.27 12.44 2.33
CA SER A 26 14.53 11.57 1.20
C SER A 26 13.33 10.63 1.05
N THR A 27 12.61 10.77 -0.05
CA THR A 27 11.49 9.90 -0.43
C THR A 27 11.98 8.58 -1.02
N ALA A 28 13.07 8.02 -0.48
CA ALA A 28 13.46 6.66 -0.82
C ALA A 28 12.41 5.70 -0.23
N ALA A 29 11.87 4.82 -1.08
CA ALA A 29 10.97 3.77 -0.63
C ALA A 29 11.60 2.99 0.54
N PRO A 30 10.83 2.58 1.55
CA PRO A 30 11.36 1.83 2.68
C PRO A 30 12.01 0.52 2.18
N ALA A 31 13.15 0.18 2.75
CA ALA A 31 13.75 -1.13 2.47
C ALA A 31 12.84 -2.22 3.05
N PRO A 32 12.48 -3.24 2.26
CA PRO A 32 11.60 -4.30 2.74
C PRO A 32 12.24 -5.08 3.88
N GLY A 33 11.44 -5.39 4.91
CA GLY A 33 11.84 -6.29 5.98
C GLY A 33 12.21 -7.70 5.48
N PRO A 34 12.85 -8.54 6.30
CA PRO A 34 13.35 -9.85 5.85
C PRO A 34 12.24 -10.78 5.35
N GLN A 35 11.06 -10.80 5.98
CA GLN A 35 9.93 -11.62 5.54
C GLN A 35 9.36 -11.12 4.21
N LEU A 36 9.15 -9.81 4.05
CA LEU A 36 8.71 -9.23 2.79
C LEU A 36 9.75 -9.50 1.68
N SER A 37 11.04 -9.32 1.97
CA SER A 37 12.12 -9.64 1.02
C SER A 37 12.08 -11.09 0.57
N ALA A 38 11.82 -12.02 1.48
CA ALA A 38 11.72 -13.45 1.18
C ALA A 38 10.51 -13.76 0.26
N VAL A 39 9.37 -13.08 0.47
CA VAL A 39 8.18 -13.21 -0.37
C VAL A 39 8.41 -12.65 -1.77
N LEU A 40 9.07 -11.49 -1.88
CA LEU A 40 9.41 -10.84 -3.16
C LEU A 40 10.49 -11.60 -3.96
N ALA A 41 11.35 -12.36 -3.28
CA ALA A 41 12.39 -13.16 -3.93
C ALA A 41 11.89 -14.47 -4.53
N LYS A 42 10.71 -14.94 -4.13
CA LYS A 42 10.13 -16.19 -4.63
C LYS A 42 9.34 -15.97 -5.91
N ALA A 43 9.46 -16.90 -6.85
CA ALA A 43 8.59 -16.94 -8.03
C ALA A 43 7.21 -17.48 -7.64
N PRO A 44 6.11 -16.87 -8.11
CA PRO A 44 4.78 -17.44 -8.01
C PRO A 44 4.68 -18.83 -8.61
N ALA A 45 3.83 -19.68 -8.03
CA ALA A 45 3.63 -21.06 -8.45
C ALA A 45 2.32 -21.23 -9.23
N GLY A 46 2.39 -21.96 -10.35
CA GLY A 46 1.21 -22.27 -11.17
C GLY A 46 0.72 -21.10 -12.03
N PRO A 47 -0.34 -21.32 -12.82
CA PRO A 47 -0.93 -20.31 -13.68
C PRO A 47 -1.70 -19.27 -12.83
N PRO A 48 -1.53 -17.97 -13.11
CA PRO A 48 -2.31 -16.94 -12.45
C PRO A 48 -3.78 -16.99 -12.91
N GLN A 49 -4.68 -16.67 -12.00
CA GLN A 49 -6.13 -16.63 -12.21
C GLN A 49 -6.67 -15.24 -11.85
N ALA A 50 -7.76 -14.85 -12.50
CA ALA A 50 -8.50 -13.65 -12.14
C ALA A 50 -9.16 -13.82 -10.76
N ILE A 51 -9.27 -12.72 -10.01
CA ILE A 51 -9.83 -12.76 -8.65
C ILE A 51 -11.28 -13.22 -8.66
N HIS A 52 -12.10 -12.67 -9.56
CA HIS A 52 -13.52 -13.04 -9.66
C HIS A 52 -13.72 -14.51 -9.99
N ALA A 53 -12.82 -15.11 -10.78
CA ALA A 53 -12.92 -16.50 -11.19
C ALA A 53 -12.75 -17.51 -10.04
N VAL A 54 -11.92 -17.17 -9.06
CA VAL A 54 -11.61 -18.07 -7.92
C VAL A 54 -12.42 -17.75 -6.67
N ARG A 55 -12.95 -16.54 -6.55
CA ARG A 55 -13.60 -16.05 -5.33
C ARG A 55 -14.69 -16.99 -4.79
N SER A 56 -15.57 -17.49 -5.68
CA SER A 56 -16.71 -18.32 -5.26
C SER A 56 -16.32 -19.74 -4.86
N THR A 57 -15.13 -20.21 -5.25
CA THR A 57 -14.67 -21.59 -5.04
C THR A 57 -13.55 -21.71 -4.03
N ALA A 58 -12.77 -20.65 -3.82
CA ALA A 58 -11.64 -20.63 -2.90
C ALA A 58 -12.07 -20.81 -1.45
N LYS A 59 -11.41 -21.71 -0.75
CA LYS A 59 -11.66 -22.06 0.66
C LYS A 59 -10.43 -21.75 1.49
N ALA A 60 -10.63 -21.48 2.78
CA ALA A 60 -9.54 -21.32 3.73
C ALA A 60 -8.53 -22.47 3.61
N GLY A 61 -7.25 -22.14 3.56
CA GLY A 61 -6.15 -23.08 3.40
C GLY A 61 -5.79 -23.43 1.96
N ASP A 62 -6.65 -23.17 0.96
CA ASP A 62 -6.33 -23.40 -0.44
C ASP A 62 -5.13 -22.55 -0.86
N GLU A 63 -4.22 -23.14 -1.65
CA GLU A 63 -3.15 -22.41 -2.30
C GLU A 63 -3.64 -21.93 -3.66
N ILE A 64 -3.60 -20.62 -3.88
CA ILE A 64 -4.05 -19.98 -5.12
C ILE A 64 -2.98 -19.03 -5.66
N THR A 65 -3.01 -18.82 -6.98
CA THR A 65 -2.19 -17.82 -7.64
C THR A 65 -3.10 -16.83 -8.37
N LEU A 66 -3.01 -15.57 -8.00
CA LEU A 66 -3.82 -14.47 -8.53
C LEU A 66 -2.96 -13.54 -9.38
N SER A 67 -3.55 -12.94 -10.41
CA SER A 67 -3.03 -11.76 -11.08
C SER A 67 -3.96 -10.58 -10.89
N GLY A 68 -3.40 -9.36 -10.84
CA GLY A 68 -4.18 -8.15 -10.71
C GLY A 68 -3.31 -6.90 -10.64
N LYS A 69 -3.95 -5.76 -10.38
CA LYS A 69 -3.31 -4.47 -10.11
C LYS A 69 -3.51 -4.07 -8.65
N ILE A 70 -2.56 -3.34 -8.08
CA ILE A 70 -2.75 -2.71 -6.75
C ILE A 70 -3.69 -1.51 -6.93
N MET A 71 -4.98 -1.73 -6.73
CA MET A 71 -6.06 -0.77 -6.97
C MET A 71 -7.35 -1.19 -6.25
N GLY A 72 -8.43 -0.41 -6.39
CA GLY A 72 -9.77 -0.78 -5.91
C GLY A 72 -10.22 -0.03 -4.66
N SER A 73 -9.41 0.90 -4.19
CA SER A 73 -9.69 1.77 -3.04
C SER A 73 -8.87 3.05 -3.17
N ALA A 74 -9.34 4.14 -2.57
CA ALA A 74 -8.58 5.38 -2.45
C ALA A 74 -7.24 5.19 -1.71
N SER A 75 -7.16 4.19 -0.82
CA SER A 75 -5.95 3.80 -0.10
C SER A 75 -5.77 2.28 -0.19
N PRO A 76 -5.16 1.77 -1.29
CA PRO A 76 -5.00 0.32 -1.46
C PRO A 76 -4.06 -0.30 -0.44
N PHE A 77 -3.06 0.43 0.04
CA PHE A 77 -2.14 -0.03 1.09
C PHE A 77 -2.71 0.22 2.48
N VAL A 78 -2.55 -0.75 3.38
CA VAL A 78 -3.00 -0.63 4.77
C VAL A 78 -1.87 -0.05 5.63
N ALA A 79 -2.02 1.19 6.09
CA ALA A 79 -1.01 1.88 6.87
C ALA A 79 -0.55 1.06 8.10
N GLY A 80 0.76 0.95 8.28
CA GLY A 80 1.39 0.20 9.38
C GLY A 80 1.21 -1.32 9.31
N ARG A 81 0.81 -1.86 8.15
CA ARG A 81 0.62 -3.29 7.93
C ARG A 81 1.17 -3.72 6.57
N ALA A 82 1.77 -4.90 6.53
CA ALA A 82 2.17 -5.52 5.27
C ALA A 82 0.93 -6.12 4.57
N ALA A 83 0.04 -5.24 4.11
CA ALA A 83 -1.18 -5.62 3.42
C ALA A 83 -1.60 -4.57 2.40
N PHE A 84 -2.22 -5.03 1.31
CA PHE A 84 -2.77 -4.17 0.26
C PHE A 84 -3.97 -4.82 -0.43
N ILE A 85 -4.73 -4.00 -1.18
CA ILE A 85 -5.83 -4.45 -2.01
C ILE A 85 -5.32 -4.73 -3.42
N LEU A 86 -5.61 -5.92 -3.91
CA LEU A 86 -5.42 -6.35 -5.28
C LEU A 86 -6.75 -6.30 -6.00
N GLY A 87 -6.83 -5.55 -7.10
CA GLY A 87 -8.00 -5.45 -7.96
C GLY A 87 -7.83 -6.27 -9.23
N ASP A 88 -8.92 -6.83 -9.67
CA ASP A 88 -9.04 -7.61 -10.90
C ASP A 88 -9.28 -6.71 -12.11
N PRO A 89 -8.33 -6.57 -13.05
CA PRO A 89 -8.50 -5.68 -14.19
C PRO A 89 -9.49 -6.21 -15.26
N GLU A 90 -9.95 -7.46 -15.14
CA GLU A 90 -11.01 -7.99 -16.02
C GLU A 90 -12.40 -7.54 -15.57
N LEU A 91 -12.56 -7.12 -14.31
CA LEU A 91 -13.83 -6.72 -13.73
C LEU A 91 -13.88 -5.26 -13.29
N LEU A 92 -12.74 -4.69 -12.86
CA LEU A 92 -12.64 -3.35 -12.31
C LEU A 92 -11.78 -2.45 -13.20
N THR A 93 -12.25 -1.23 -13.44
CA THR A 93 -11.53 -0.20 -14.18
C THR A 93 -11.06 0.89 -13.20
N PRO A 94 -9.75 1.12 -13.04
CA PRO A 94 -9.27 2.20 -12.20
C PRO A 94 -9.54 3.56 -12.84
N CYS A 95 -9.71 4.61 -12.01
CA CYS A 95 -10.10 5.93 -12.46
C CYS A 95 -9.18 6.51 -13.56
N ASN A 96 -7.88 6.23 -13.53
CA ASN A 96 -6.94 6.70 -14.56
C ASN A 96 -7.21 6.11 -15.97
N GLU A 97 -7.95 5.02 -16.08
CA GLU A 97 -8.34 4.39 -17.34
C GLU A 97 -9.73 4.84 -17.81
N MET A 98 -10.46 5.62 -16.98
CA MET A 98 -11.78 6.15 -17.31
C MET A 98 -11.66 7.44 -18.12
N PRO A 99 -12.27 7.54 -19.32
CA PRO A 99 -12.23 8.74 -20.14
C PRO A 99 -12.83 9.96 -19.43
N GLY A 100 -12.03 11.04 -19.27
CA GLY A 100 -12.49 12.30 -18.68
C GLY A 100 -12.53 12.32 -17.17
N ASP A 101 -12.03 11.29 -16.50
CA ASP A 101 -11.89 11.28 -15.04
C ASP A 101 -10.74 12.20 -14.58
N ASN A 102 -10.98 12.93 -13.48
CA ASN A 102 -10.01 13.78 -12.80
C ASN A 102 -9.92 13.39 -11.30
N CYS A 103 -10.04 12.12 -10.98
CA CYS A 103 -9.98 11.62 -9.61
C CYS A 103 -8.60 11.88 -8.99
N GLU A 104 -8.58 12.39 -7.75
CA GLU A 104 -7.33 12.61 -7.00
C GLU A 104 -6.61 11.29 -6.67
N THR A 105 -7.35 10.17 -6.73
CA THR A 105 -6.85 8.81 -6.51
C THR A 105 -7.01 7.95 -7.75
N PRO A 106 -6.13 8.10 -8.75
CA PRO A 106 -6.27 7.46 -10.07
C PRO A 106 -6.31 5.93 -10.04
N TRP A 107 -5.90 5.32 -8.95
CA TRP A 107 -5.94 3.87 -8.70
C TRP A 107 -7.23 3.41 -8.00
N ASP A 108 -8.13 4.33 -7.63
CA ASP A 108 -9.43 3.94 -7.09
C ASP A 108 -10.35 3.44 -8.20
N THR A 109 -11.38 2.69 -7.81
CA THR A 109 -12.45 2.20 -8.68
C THR A 109 -13.79 2.77 -8.18
N CYS A 110 -13.83 4.08 -7.87
CA CYS A 110 -14.96 4.73 -7.23
C CYS A 110 -16.25 4.68 -8.07
N CYS A 111 -16.13 4.55 -9.40
CA CYS A 111 -17.25 4.45 -10.33
C CYS A 111 -17.86 3.04 -10.43
N GLU A 112 -17.16 2.02 -9.91
CA GLU A 112 -17.66 0.65 -9.90
C GLU A 112 -18.66 0.40 -8.77
N THR A 113 -19.59 -0.50 -8.99
CA THR A 113 -20.60 -0.87 -7.98
C THR A 113 -19.97 -1.60 -6.79
N SER A 114 -20.64 -1.55 -5.64
CA SER A 114 -20.18 -2.29 -4.45
C SER A 114 -20.07 -3.80 -4.70
N GLU A 115 -20.91 -4.35 -5.58
CA GLU A 115 -20.90 -5.77 -5.92
C GLU A 115 -19.69 -6.10 -6.80
N GLU A 116 -19.39 -5.30 -7.83
CA GLU A 116 -18.20 -5.48 -8.66
C GLU A 116 -16.92 -5.37 -7.83
N LYS A 117 -16.84 -4.38 -6.92
CA LYS A 117 -15.72 -4.26 -5.98
C LYS A 117 -15.55 -5.49 -5.11
N LYS A 118 -16.65 -6.03 -4.56
CA LYS A 118 -16.59 -7.29 -3.80
C LYS A 118 -16.08 -8.45 -4.64
N GLN A 119 -16.56 -8.58 -5.86
CA GLN A 119 -16.16 -9.69 -6.75
C GLN A 119 -14.73 -9.53 -7.25
N GLY A 120 -14.32 -8.31 -7.54
CA GLY A 120 -13.06 -7.99 -8.20
C GLY A 120 -11.91 -7.62 -7.26
N THR A 121 -12.05 -7.66 -5.92
CA THR A 121 -10.93 -7.32 -5.02
C THR A 121 -10.53 -8.47 -4.13
N ALA A 122 -9.24 -8.59 -3.80
CA ALA A 122 -8.72 -9.46 -2.77
C ALA A 122 -7.77 -8.65 -1.86
N THR A 123 -7.78 -8.93 -0.56
CA THR A 123 -6.77 -8.41 0.36
C THR A 123 -5.58 -9.37 0.36
N ILE A 124 -4.41 -8.85 -0.01
CA ILE A 124 -3.15 -9.56 0.05
C ILE A 124 -2.43 -9.12 1.31
N GLN A 125 -1.98 -10.07 2.12
CA GLN A 125 -1.23 -9.77 3.34
C GLN A 125 -0.02 -10.69 3.48
N ILE A 126 1.04 -10.16 4.10
CA ILE A 126 2.23 -10.92 4.46
C ILE A 126 2.19 -11.18 5.96
N VAL A 127 2.26 -12.44 6.34
CA VAL A 127 2.22 -12.86 7.74
C VAL A 127 3.58 -13.33 8.21
N GLY A 128 3.87 -13.10 9.48
CA GLY A 128 5.03 -13.63 10.16
C GLY A 128 4.86 -15.10 10.55
N GLU A 129 5.88 -15.66 11.18
CA GLU A 129 5.86 -17.05 11.69
C GLU A 129 4.76 -17.29 12.75
N ASP A 130 4.34 -16.23 13.43
CA ASP A 130 3.24 -16.25 14.40
C ASP A 130 1.84 -16.19 13.75
N GLY A 131 1.76 -16.19 12.41
CA GLY A 131 0.52 -16.11 11.65
C GLY A 131 -0.13 -14.72 11.64
N ARG A 132 0.51 -13.70 12.22
CA ARG A 132 -0.02 -12.33 12.25
C ARG A 132 0.53 -11.52 11.08
N VAL A 133 -0.29 -10.59 10.56
CA VAL A 133 0.16 -9.63 9.54
C VAL A 133 1.32 -8.80 10.09
N LEU A 134 2.40 -8.71 9.31
CA LEU A 134 3.57 -7.92 9.68
C LEU A 134 3.20 -6.46 9.91
N LYS A 135 3.80 -5.84 10.92
CA LYS A 135 3.58 -4.44 11.28
C LYS A 135 4.63 -3.55 10.60
N GLU A 136 4.54 -3.47 9.27
CA GLU A 136 5.41 -2.60 8.47
C GLU A 136 4.64 -2.01 7.30
N ASP A 137 4.99 -0.78 6.91
CA ASP A 137 4.49 -0.17 5.68
C ASP A 137 5.25 -0.76 4.49
N ILE A 138 4.50 -1.17 3.46
CA ILE A 138 5.07 -1.85 2.30
C ILE A 138 4.89 -1.07 0.99
N GLU A 139 4.20 0.07 1.01
CA GLU A 139 4.07 0.94 -0.15
C GLU A 139 5.46 1.42 -0.60
N GLY A 140 5.77 1.23 -1.88
CA GLY A 140 7.06 1.52 -2.48
C GLY A 140 8.13 0.45 -2.28
N ALA A 141 7.97 -0.46 -1.31
CA ALA A 141 8.96 -1.51 -1.03
C ALA A 141 9.03 -2.51 -2.18
N GLY A 142 10.24 -2.74 -2.71
CA GLY A 142 10.47 -3.70 -3.81
C GLY A 142 9.69 -3.43 -5.09
N GLY A 143 9.10 -2.22 -5.26
CA GLY A 143 8.30 -1.85 -6.42
C GLY A 143 6.77 -2.04 -6.22
N LEU A 144 6.31 -2.35 -5.01
CA LEU A 144 4.89 -2.38 -4.66
C LEU A 144 4.33 -0.96 -4.64
N THR A 145 3.74 -0.52 -5.74
CA THR A 145 3.17 0.83 -5.90
C THR A 145 1.74 0.74 -6.40
N ASN A 146 0.98 1.82 -6.23
CA ASN A 146 -0.35 1.93 -6.83
C ASN A 146 -0.28 1.65 -8.33
N LEU A 147 -1.26 0.94 -8.86
CA LEU A 147 -1.39 0.49 -10.25
C LEU A 147 -0.31 -0.52 -10.71
N ALA A 148 0.62 -0.95 -9.85
CA ALA A 148 1.55 -2.01 -10.22
C ALA A 148 0.77 -3.31 -10.53
N GLU A 149 1.10 -3.91 -11.67
CA GLU A 149 0.62 -5.26 -12.02
C GLU A 149 1.43 -6.28 -11.24
N ILE A 150 0.75 -7.19 -10.57
CA ILE A 150 1.42 -8.21 -9.78
C ILE A 150 0.79 -9.59 -9.97
N THR A 151 1.62 -10.61 -9.76
CA THR A 151 1.17 -11.99 -9.59
C THR A 151 1.52 -12.42 -8.16
N VAL A 152 0.53 -12.96 -7.44
CA VAL A 152 0.67 -13.38 -6.05
C VAL A 152 0.32 -14.86 -5.92
N THR A 153 1.21 -15.66 -5.34
CA THR A 153 0.85 -16.99 -4.82
C THR A 153 0.71 -16.89 -3.31
N GLY A 154 -0.30 -17.53 -2.76
CA GLY A 154 -0.52 -17.55 -1.32
C GLY A 154 -1.61 -18.51 -0.89
N LYS A 155 -1.82 -18.61 0.40
CA LYS A 155 -2.90 -19.40 1.00
C LYS A 155 -4.06 -18.51 1.36
N VAL A 156 -5.27 -18.96 1.02
CA VAL A 156 -6.51 -18.31 1.47
C VAL A 156 -6.55 -18.34 3.00
N ALA A 157 -6.71 -17.17 3.60
CA ALA A 157 -6.71 -17.03 5.05
C ALA A 157 -7.98 -17.62 5.69
N GLU A 158 -7.87 -18.12 6.92
CA GLU A 158 -9.00 -18.67 7.71
C GLU A 158 -10.17 -17.68 7.88
N GLY A 159 -9.88 -16.37 7.86
CA GLY A 159 -10.89 -15.32 7.97
C GLY A 159 -11.54 -14.91 6.64
N SER A 160 -11.22 -15.58 5.52
CA SER A 160 -11.84 -15.30 4.23
C SER A 160 -13.32 -15.66 4.22
N THR A 161 -14.11 -14.80 3.57
CA THR A 161 -15.54 -14.99 3.36
C THR A 161 -15.90 -14.77 1.90
N ALA A 162 -17.13 -15.06 1.50
CA ALA A 162 -17.62 -14.73 0.16
C ALA A 162 -17.55 -13.23 -0.16
N ASP A 163 -17.65 -12.37 0.87
CA ASP A 163 -17.58 -10.91 0.73
C ASP A 163 -16.14 -10.35 0.83
N ALA A 164 -15.19 -11.11 1.38
CA ALA A 164 -13.82 -10.66 1.61
C ALA A 164 -12.81 -11.79 1.40
N LEU A 165 -12.23 -11.88 0.21
CA LEU A 165 -11.13 -12.80 -0.08
C LEU A 165 -9.83 -12.23 0.51
N VAL A 166 -9.23 -12.97 1.43
CA VAL A 166 -7.95 -12.62 2.06
C VAL A 166 -6.93 -13.72 1.75
N VAL A 167 -5.74 -13.31 1.28
CA VAL A 167 -4.67 -14.23 0.89
C VAL A 167 -3.39 -13.93 1.65
N ASN A 168 -2.86 -14.92 2.36
CA ASN A 168 -1.55 -14.87 2.98
C ASN A 168 -0.50 -15.17 1.92
N ALA A 169 0.14 -14.13 1.40
CA ALA A 169 1.10 -14.23 0.31
C ALA A 169 2.35 -15.00 0.72
N THR A 170 2.78 -15.92 -0.13
CA THR A 170 4.03 -16.68 -0.02
C THR A 170 5.04 -16.33 -1.11
N ALA A 171 4.57 -15.76 -2.23
CA ALA A 171 5.38 -15.23 -3.31
C ALA A 171 4.65 -14.07 -4.00
N ILE A 172 5.38 -13.01 -4.34
CA ILE A 172 4.86 -11.86 -5.09
C ILE A 172 5.85 -11.54 -6.20
N LYS A 173 5.36 -11.44 -7.42
CA LYS A 173 6.13 -10.97 -8.59
C LYS A 173 5.47 -9.71 -9.14
N ILE A 174 6.25 -8.66 -9.30
CA ILE A 174 5.83 -7.41 -9.90
C ILE A 174 6.01 -7.53 -11.41
N GLY A 175 4.98 -7.16 -12.17
CA GLY A 175 5.02 -7.04 -13.62
C GLY A 175 6.04 -5.99 -14.06
N LYS A 176 6.49 -6.10 -15.30
CA LYS A 176 7.41 -5.11 -15.91
C LYS A 176 6.63 -4.09 -16.69
#